data_24cc0a080f2b8ba2e026387a68b88239
#
_entry.id   24cc0a080f2b8ba2e026387a68b88239
#
_cell.length_a   1.000
_cell.length_b   1.000
_cell.length_c   1.000
_cell.angle_alpha   90.00
_cell.angle_beta   90.00
_cell.angle_gamma   90.00
#
_symmetry.space_group_name_H-M   'P 1'
#
loop_
_entity.id
_entity.type
_entity.pdbx_description
1 polymer ?
#
loop_
_entity_poly.entity_id
_entity_poly.type
_entity_poly.pdbx_seq_one_letter_code
_entity_poly.pdbx_strand_id
1 'polypeptide(L)'
;METKIRYAPGAELFIPETLMEAFADLGDGAYDNESSSSGLVVGERFTDTRGVWTELTGISGDESLTDAVGWFRTSEVNGLEMSAADIKRHKGLFGKERAYAIMIDPSASSLVFYTVEDDVPVRVRAMVMEGR
;
A
#
# COMPACT_ATOMS: atom_id res chain seq x y z
N MET A 1 -5.36 -6.19 -23.24
CA MET A 1 -5.11 -7.33 -22.36
C MET A 1 -5.53 -6.98 -20.95
N GLU A 2 -6.38 -7.78 -20.37
CA GLU A 2 -6.86 -7.52 -19.02
C GLU A 2 -5.79 -7.88 -17.99
N THR A 3 -5.57 -6.99 -17.04
CA THR A 3 -4.72 -7.28 -15.89
C THR A 3 -5.53 -8.12 -14.90
N LYS A 4 -5.10 -9.32 -14.68
CA LYS A 4 -5.75 -10.19 -13.68
C LYS A 4 -5.29 -9.80 -12.29
N ILE A 5 -6.26 -9.55 -11.42
CA ILE A 5 -5.98 -9.27 -10.01
C ILE A 5 -6.14 -10.59 -9.25
N ARG A 6 -5.11 -10.97 -8.52
CA ARG A 6 -5.13 -12.15 -7.66
C ARG A 6 -5.28 -11.72 -6.21
N TYR A 7 -5.69 -12.64 -5.36
CA TYR A 7 -5.83 -12.41 -3.93
C TYR A 7 -4.91 -13.35 -3.17
N ALA A 8 -4.14 -12.79 -2.24
CA ALA A 8 -3.30 -13.59 -1.35
C ALA A 8 -4.18 -14.32 -0.32
N PRO A 9 -3.86 -15.58 0.02
CA PRO A 9 -4.61 -16.28 1.06
C PRO A 9 -4.24 -15.74 2.44
N GLY A 10 -5.24 -15.48 3.27
CA GLY A 10 -5.04 -15.00 4.63
C GLY A 10 -4.53 -13.57 4.71
N ALA A 11 -4.35 -13.09 5.93
CA ALA A 11 -3.81 -11.76 6.19
C ALA A 11 -2.30 -11.85 6.40
N GLU A 12 -1.55 -11.06 5.65
CA GLU A 12 -0.10 -10.95 5.81
C GLU A 12 0.34 -9.53 6.14
N LEU A 13 -0.60 -8.60 6.21
CA LEU A 13 -0.33 -7.20 6.46
C LEU A 13 -1.18 -6.73 7.64
N PHE A 14 -0.53 -6.09 8.61
CA PHE A 14 -1.20 -5.57 9.80
C PHE A 14 -0.97 -4.07 9.86
N ILE A 15 -2.03 -3.32 10.13
CA ILE A 15 -1.98 -1.86 10.12
C ILE A 15 -2.65 -1.31 11.37
N PRO A 16 -1.98 -0.40 12.13
CA PRO A 16 -2.62 0.26 13.26
C PRO A 16 -3.82 1.10 12.81
N GLU A 17 -4.84 1.15 13.63
CA GLU A 17 -6.03 1.97 13.37
C GLU A 17 -5.68 3.44 13.11
N THR A 18 -4.73 3.98 13.87
CA THR A 18 -4.26 5.36 13.69
C THR A 18 -3.65 5.60 12.32
N LEU A 19 -2.97 4.60 11.76
CA LEU A 19 -2.38 4.70 10.43
C LEU A 19 -3.46 4.62 9.34
N MET A 20 -4.50 3.81 9.54
CA MET A 20 -5.65 3.79 8.63
C MET A 20 -6.32 5.17 8.57
N GLU A 21 -6.48 5.82 9.72
CA GLU A 21 -7.02 7.18 9.77
C GLU A 21 -6.12 8.17 9.04
N ALA A 22 -4.80 8.02 9.17
CA ALA A 22 -3.84 8.88 8.46
C ALA A 22 -3.98 8.74 6.94
N PHE A 23 -4.16 7.53 6.44
CA PHE A 23 -4.39 7.31 5.01
C PHE A 23 -5.73 7.91 4.54
N ALA A 24 -6.76 7.81 5.36
CA ALA A 24 -8.06 8.41 5.05
C ALA A 24 -7.94 9.94 4.97
N ASP A 25 -7.20 10.55 5.89
CA ASP A 25 -6.96 11.99 5.90
C ASP A 25 -6.18 12.44 4.66
N LEU A 26 -5.21 11.65 4.21
CA LEU A 26 -4.48 11.93 2.97
C LEU A 26 -5.41 11.91 1.75
N GLY A 27 -6.33 10.96 1.70
CA GLY A 27 -7.32 10.87 0.63
C GLY A 27 -8.24 12.08 0.63
N ASP A 28 -8.76 12.45 1.80
CA ASP A 28 -9.63 13.63 1.94
C ASP A 28 -8.91 14.91 1.55
N GLY A 29 -7.66 15.08 1.98
CA GLY A 29 -6.85 16.23 1.60
C GLY A 29 -6.61 16.32 0.10
N ALA A 30 -6.33 15.20 -0.54
CA ALA A 30 -6.14 15.14 -1.98
C ALA A 30 -7.41 15.52 -2.74
N TYR A 31 -8.56 15.07 -2.28
CA TYR A 31 -9.85 15.40 -2.88
C TYR A 31 -10.15 16.90 -2.76
N ASP A 32 -10.02 17.44 -1.55
CA ASP A 32 -10.35 18.85 -1.27
C ASP A 32 -9.46 19.81 -2.04
N ASN A 33 -8.20 19.45 -2.27
CA ASN A 33 -7.23 20.32 -2.93
C ASN A 33 -7.01 19.99 -4.41
N GLU A 34 -7.77 19.05 -4.94
CA GLU A 34 -7.62 18.56 -6.32
C GLU A 34 -6.16 18.19 -6.64
N SER A 35 -5.47 17.62 -5.65
CA SER A 35 -4.06 17.27 -5.76
C SER A 35 -3.87 15.77 -5.53
N SER A 36 -2.69 15.28 -5.90
CA SER A 36 -2.32 13.91 -5.60
C SER A 36 -1.11 13.89 -4.68
N SER A 37 -0.98 12.85 -3.90
CA SER A 37 0.19 12.66 -3.06
C SER A 37 0.68 11.23 -3.13
N SER A 38 1.94 11.04 -2.82
CA SER A 38 2.57 9.73 -2.75
C SER A 38 3.70 9.79 -1.73
N GLY A 39 4.09 8.63 -1.23
CA GLY A 39 5.17 8.54 -0.27
C GLY A 39 5.48 7.10 0.08
N LEU A 40 6.43 6.93 0.98
CA LEU A 40 6.85 5.61 1.46
C LEU A 40 6.13 5.26 2.74
N VAL A 41 5.96 3.96 2.94
CA VAL A 41 5.37 3.40 4.15
C VAL A 41 6.43 2.57 4.85
N VAL A 42 6.60 2.80 6.15
CA VAL A 42 7.59 2.10 6.96
C VAL A 42 6.92 1.09 7.87
N GLY A 43 7.66 0.06 8.26
CA GLY A 43 7.14 -0.99 9.11
C GLY A 43 8.18 -2.05 9.42
N GLU A 44 7.73 -3.16 9.98
CA GLU A 44 8.60 -4.28 10.33
C GLU A 44 8.07 -5.57 9.74
N ARG A 45 9.00 -6.40 9.27
CA ARG A 45 8.70 -7.73 8.77
C ARG A 45 9.01 -8.76 9.85
N PHE A 46 8.09 -9.71 10.00
CA PHE A 46 8.19 -10.77 10.99
C PHE A 46 8.10 -12.13 10.31
N THR A 47 8.72 -13.12 10.89
CA THR A 47 8.60 -14.49 10.44
C THR A 47 8.53 -15.43 11.64
N ASP A 48 7.70 -16.46 11.53
CA ASP A 48 7.62 -17.54 12.51
C ASP A 48 7.32 -18.86 11.77
N THR A 49 7.00 -19.91 12.53
CA THR A 49 6.71 -21.23 11.96
C THR A 49 5.46 -21.24 11.08
N ARG A 50 4.60 -20.23 11.17
CA ARG A 50 3.36 -20.13 10.41
C ARG A 50 3.52 -19.31 9.12
N GLY A 51 4.61 -18.55 8.99
CA GLY A 51 4.87 -17.78 7.79
C GLY A 51 5.48 -16.42 8.06
N VAL A 52 5.31 -15.52 7.10
CA VAL A 52 5.87 -14.16 7.13
C VAL A 52 4.72 -13.16 7.12
N TRP A 53 4.85 -12.09 7.92
CA TRP A 53 3.89 -10.99 7.87
C TRP A 53 4.62 -9.66 8.10
N THR A 54 3.92 -8.57 7.79
CA THR A 54 4.46 -7.22 7.94
C THR A 54 3.49 -6.39 8.78
N GLU A 55 4.03 -5.63 9.73
CA GLU A 55 3.26 -4.66 10.50
C GLU A 55 3.69 -3.27 10.07
N LEU A 56 2.75 -2.48 9.57
CA LEU A 56 3.00 -1.10 9.18
C LEU A 56 3.06 -0.23 10.43
N THR A 57 3.98 0.73 10.46
CA THR A 57 4.17 1.60 11.61
C THR A 57 4.04 3.09 11.29
N GLY A 58 4.22 3.49 10.05
CA GLY A 58 4.12 4.91 9.72
C GLY A 58 4.26 5.21 8.24
N ILE A 59 4.17 6.50 7.95
CA ILE A 59 4.30 7.06 6.60
C ILE A 59 5.51 7.97 6.59
N SER A 60 6.29 7.92 5.50
CA SER A 60 7.41 8.84 5.31
C SER A 60 7.40 9.38 3.88
N GLY A 61 7.75 10.65 3.74
CA GLY A 61 8.02 11.26 2.44
C GLY A 61 9.48 11.13 1.98
N ASP A 62 10.34 10.58 2.83
CA ASP A 62 11.77 10.42 2.54
C ASP A 62 12.02 9.10 1.82
N GLU A 63 12.25 9.18 0.50
CA GLU A 63 12.48 8.00 -0.32
C GLU A 63 13.84 7.33 -0.09
N SER A 64 14.69 7.91 0.76
CA SER A 64 15.99 7.31 1.11
C SER A 64 15.92 6.35 2.30
N LEU A 65 14.76 6.21 2.95
CA LEU A 65 14.63 5.31 4.09
C LEU A 65 14.82 3.85 3.68
N THR A 66 15.69 3.17 4.42
CA THR A 66 16.02 1.76 4.15
C THR A 66 15.03 0.78 4.77
N ASP A 67 14.21 1.22 5.70
CA ASP A 67 13.20 0.40 6.39
C ASP A 67 11.80 0.53 5.77
N ALA A 68 11.70 1.11 4.58
CA ALA A 68 10.44 1.17 3.87
C ALA A 68 9.99 -0.23 3.46
N VAL A 69 8.70 -0.53 3.70
CA VAL A 69 8.11 -1.82 3.37
C VAL A 69 6.99 -1.68 2.34
N GLY A 70 6.74 -0.46 1.88
CA GLY A 70 5.71 -0.19 0.89
C GLY A 70 5.68 1.26 0.48
N TRP A 71 4.68 1.61 -0.31
CA TRP A 71 4.44 2.98 -0.78
C TRP A 71 2.95 3.18 -0.98
N PHE A 72 2.55 4.44 -1.06
CA PHE A 72 1.15 4.78 -1.32
C PHE A 72 1.06 5.86 -2.37
N ARG A 73 -0.10 5.95 -3.00
CA ARG A 73 -0.47 7.10 -3.83
C ARG A 73 -1.97 7.34 -3.75
N THR A 74 -2.35 8.60 -3.95
CA THR A 74 -3.74 8.99 -4.11
C THR A 74 -3.99 9.29 -5.59
N SER A 75 -5.11 8.84 -6.15
CA SER A 75 -5.47 9.15 -7.53
C SER A 75 -6.95 8.90 -7.76
N GLU A 76 -7.64 9.89 -8.32
CA GLU A 76 -9.02 9.72 -8.77
C GLU A 76 -9.06 9.04 -10.15
N VAL A 77 -8.06 9.32 -10.98
CA VAL A 77 -8.03 8.83 -12.36
C VAL A 77 -7.88 7.31 -12.43
N ASN A 78 -6.90 6.78 -11.70
CA ASN A 78 -6.65 5.34 -11.66
C ASN A 78 -7.42 4.64 -10.53
N GLY A 79 -7.93 5.42 -9.58
CA GLY A 79 -8.71 4.89 -8.46
C GLY A 79 -7.94 3.86 -7.66
N LEU A 80 -8.61 2.73 -7.40
CA LEU A 80 -8.06 1.64 -6.59
C LEU A 80 -7.26 0.62 -7.41
N GLU A 81 -7.20 0.74 -8.72
CA GLU A 81 -6.46 -0.19 -9.56
C GLU A 81 -5.00 0.24 -9.72
N MET A 82 -4.09 -0.74 -9.73
CA MET A 82 -2.71 -0.47 -10.06
C MET A 82 -2.56 -0.35 -11.58
N SER A 83 -2.07 0.80 -12.03
CA SER A 83 -1.74 1.02 -13.44
C SER A 83 -0.38 0.39 -13.78
N ALA A 84 -0.06 0.34 -15.07
CA ALA A 84 1.28 -0.10 -15.50
C ALA A 84 2.39 0.78 -14.91
N ALA A 85 2.13 2.09 -14.77
CA ALA A 85 3.07 3.01 -14.14
C ALA A 85 3.26 2.69 -12.65
N ASP A 86 2.18 2.34 -11.95
CA ASP A 86 2.24 1.93 -10.55
C ASP A 86 3.10 0.68 -10.37
N ILE A 87 2.91 -0.32 -11.23
CA ILE A 87 3.68 -1.57 -11.18
C ILE A 87 5.16 -1.28 -11.42
N LYS A 88 5.46 -0.44 -12.40
CA LYS A 88 6.84 -0.03 -12.71
C LYS A 88 7.49 0.69 -11.53
N ARG A 89 6.76 1.60 -10.90
CA ARG A 89 7.25 2.31 -9.71
C ARG A 89 7.54 1.35 -8.56
N HIS A 90 6.63 0.43 -8.30
CA HIS A 90 6.81 -0.58 -7.26
C HIS A 90 8.09 -1.39 -7.47
N LYS A 91 8.30 -1.86 -8.69
CA LYS A 91 9.49 -2.61 -9.03
C LYS A 91 10.76 -1.77 -8.91
N GLY A 92 10.70 -0.52 -9.30
CA GLY A 92 11.82 0.40 -9.18
C GLY A 92 12.23 0.68 -7.74
N LEU A 93 11.25 0.76 -6.83
CA LEU A 93 11.50 1.02 -5.42
C LEU A 93 11.99 -0.22 -4.67
N PHE A 94 11.40 -1.38 -4.94
CA PHE A 94 11.60 -2.56 -4.10
C PHE A 94 12.25 -3.75 -4.83
N GLY A 95 12.35 -3.71 -6.15
CA GLY A 95 12.93 -4.80 -6.91
C GLY A 95 12.12 -6.08 -6.71
N LYS A 96 12.79 -7.12 -6.22
CA LYS A 96 12.17 -8.42 -5.96
C LYS A 96 11.72 -8.61 -4.52
N GLU A 97 11.96 -7.62 -3.66
CA GLU A 97 11.52 -7.69 -2.28
C GLU A 97 10.00 -7.66 -2.20
N ARG A 98 9.45 -8.43 -1.26
CA ARG A 98 8.02 -8.38 -1.01
C ARG A 98 7.71 -7.07 -0.31
N ALA A 99 6.96 -6.22 -0.97
CA ALA A 99 6.58 -4.91 -0.48
C ALA A 99 5.14 -4.64 -0.86
N TYR A 100 4.55 -3.58 -0.30
CA TYR A 100 3.13 -3.31 -0.44
C TYR A 100 2.90 -1.97 -1.11
N ALA A 101 1.83 -1.91 -1.89
CA ALA A 101 1.38 -0.70 -2.54
C ALA A 101 -0.03 -0.39 -2.04
N ILE A 102 -0.24 0.84 -1.60
CA ILE A 102 -1.52 1.27 -1.06
C ILE A 102 -2.12 2.27 -2.04
N MET A 103 -3.20 1.86 -2.68
CA MET A 103 -3.89 2.68 -3.65
C MET A 103 -5.07 3.34 -2.98
N ILE A 104 -5.12 4.67 -3.01
CA ILE A 104 -6.15 5.47 -2.36
C ILE A 104 -6.93 6.21 -3.42
N ASP A 105 -8.24 6.01 -3.44
CA ASP A 105 -9.14 6.76 -4.32
C ASP A 105 -9.85 7.84 -3.47
N PRO A 106 -9.45 9.11 -3.61
CA PRO A 106 -10.05 10.19 -2.82
C PRO A 106 -11.55 10.36 -3.09
N SER A 107 -11.97 10.16 -4.34
CA SER A 107 -13.38 10.36 -4.71
C SER A 107 -14.29 9.30 -4.11
N ALA A 108 -13.78 8.10 -3.88
CA ALA A 108 -14.54 6.99 -3.30
C ALA A 108 -14.32 6.83 -1.80
N SER A 109 -13.43 7.62 -1.20
CA SER A 109 -13.01 7.50 0.21
C SER A 109 -12.62 6.07 0.56
N SER A 110 -11.91 5.41 -0.36
CA SER A 110 -11.55 4.00 -0.23
C SER A 110 -10.07 3.79 -0.49
N LEU A 111 -9.54 2.71 0.05
CA LEU A 111 -8.16 2.30 -0.21
C LEU A 111 -8.06 0.78 -0.27
N VAL A 112 -7.06 0.30 -0.98
CA VAL A 112 -6.77 -1.13 -1.08
C VAL A 112 -5.27 -1.36 -1.01
N PHE A 113 -4.89 -2.57 -0.65
CA PHE A 113 -3.50 -2.99 -0.50
C PHE A 113 -3.16 -4.02 -1.56
N TYR A 114 -1.97 -3.85 -2.15
CA TYR A 114 -1.44 -4.76 -3.15
C TYR A 114 -0.01 -5.14 -2.83
N THR A 115 0.41 -6.27 -3.35
CA THR A 115 1.82 -6.55 -3.63
C THR A 115 1.92 -6.90 -5.11
N VAL A 116 3.14 -6.98 -5.64
CA VAL A 116 3.35 -7.32 -7.05
C VAL A 116 4.15 -8.61 -7.12
N GLU A 117 3.61 -9.60 -7.82
CA GLU A 117 4.27 -10.88 -8.07
C GLU A 117 4.31 -11.14 -9.57
N ASP A 118 5.51 -11.32 -10.14
CA ASP A 118 5.70 -11.58 -11.57
C ASP A 118 4.97 -10.55 -12.45
N ASP A 119 5.12 -9.26 -12.09
CA ASP A 119 4.48 -8.14 -12.80
C ASP A 119 2.94 -8.12 -12.72
N VAL A 120 2.37 -8.92 -11.82
CA VAL A 120 0.92 -8.97 -11.61
C VAL A 120 0.59 -8.39 -10.24
N PRO A 121 -0.35 -7.42 -10.16
CA PRO A 121 -0.80 -6.94 -8.86
C PRO A 121 -1.64 -8.00 -8.16
N VAL A 122 -1.34 -8.22 -6.89
CA VAL A 122 -2.03 -9.20 -6.05
C VAL A 122 -2.66 -8.45 -4.89
N ARG A 123 -3.99 -8.54 -4.74
CA ARG A 123 -4.70 -7.95 -3.60
C ARG A 123 -4.26 -8.65 -2.32
N VAL A 124 -3.94 -7.85 -1.32
CA VAL A 124 -3.48 -8.34 -0.02
C VAL A 124 -4.52 -7.97 1.03
N ARG A 125 -4.83 -8.92 1.90
CA ARG A 125 -5.71 -8.64 3.03
C ARG A 125 -4.90 -7.98 4.14
N ALA A 126 -5.44 -6.89 4.65
CA ALA A 126 -4.86 -6.21 5.80
C ALA A 126 -5.79 -6.34 7.00
N MET A 127 -5.18 -6.57 8.16
CA MET A 127 -5.89 -6.59 9.43
C MET A 127 -5.62 -5.29 10.17
N VAL A 128 -6.66 -4.62 10.63
CA VAL A 128 -6.54 -3.40 11.41
C VAL A 128 -6.33 -3.78 12.88
N MET A 129 -5.27 -3.22 13.47
CA MET A 129 -4.96 -3.44 14.89
C MET A 129 -5.59 -2.31 15.71
N GLU A 130 -6.63 -2.62 16.45
CA GLU A 130 -7.34 -1.65 17.28
C GLU A 130 -6.48 -1.20 18.46
N GLY A 131 -6.63 0.06 18.84
CA GLY A 131 -5.93 0.62 19.99
C GLY A 131 -4.45 0.90 19.76
N ARG A 132 -3.99 0.88 18.54
CA ARG A 132 -2.58 1.14 18.19
C ARG A 132 -2.45 2.25 17.17
#